data_fead8d1cd7e8522b468c2a59449c2373
#
_entry.id   fead8d1cd7e8522b468c2a59449c2373
#
_cell.length_a   1.000
_cell.length_b   1.000
_cell.length_c   1.000
_cell.angle_alpha   90.00
_cell.angle_beta   90.00
_cell.angle_gamma   90.00
#
_symmetry.space_group_name_H-M   'P 1'
#
loop_
_entity.id
_entity.type
_entity.pdbx_description
1 polymer ?
#
loop_
_entity_poly.entity_id
_entity_poly.type
_entity_poly.pdbx_seq_one_letter_code
_entity_poly.pdbx_strand_id
1 'polypeptide(L)'
;MLGVEVVVAVVVGVFLVGVYRDAKNGTLPLQNSVGIKTPATMSSEDIWNRIHKQYAPIFLVDACALFLIALEIIIGGAMEKNFNNMASEALIALVATLVVMVLANLVVVVLADRSARK
;
A
#
# COMPACT_ATOMS: atom_id res chain seq x y z
N MET A 1 19.20 -6.56 6.79
CA MET A 1 19.43 -5.39 7.65
C MET A 1 18.16 -4.55 7.76
N LEU A 2 17.70 -4.34 8.98
CA LEU A 2 16.43 -3.63 9.22
C LEU A 2 16.48 -2.15 8.82
N GLY A 3 17.65 -1.52 8.82
CA GLY A 3 17.79 -0.14 8.39
C GLY A 3 17.43 0.07 6.92
N VAL A 4 17.81 -0.87 6.05
CA VAL A 4 17.46 -0.84 4.63
C VAL A 4 15.96 -1.00 4.45
N GLU A 5 15.34 -1.90 5.21
CA GLU A 5 13.90 -2.15 5.16
C GLU A 5 13.10 -0.91 5.58
N VAL A 6 13.57 -0.19 6.60
CA VAL A 6 12.94 1.07 7.03
C VAL A 6 12.99 2.10 5.91
N VAL A 7 14.16 2.28 5.28
CA VAL A 7 14.32 3.23 4.17
C VAL A 7 13.39 2.87 3.01
N VAL A 8 13.36 1.59 2.63
CA VAL A 8 12.48 1.12 1.54
C VAL A 8 11.02 1.38 1.88
N ALA A 9 10.58 1.06 3.10
CA ALA A 9 9.20 1.28 3.51
C ALA A 9 8.82 2.76 3.43
N VAL A 10 9.68 3.65 3.89
CA VAL A 10 9.42 5.10 3.85
C VAL A 10 9.37 5.60 2.41
N VAL A 11 10.32 5.21 1.56
CA VAL A 11 10.38 5.65 0.17
C VAL A 11 9.15 5.18 -0.61
N VAL A 12 8.78 3.91 -0.47
CA VAL A 12 7.59 3.37 -1.14
C VAL A 12 6.32 4.01 -0.58
N GLY A 13 6.27 4.26 0.73
CA GLY A 13 5.14 4.95 1.35
C GLY A 13 4.94 6.35 0.78
N VAL A 14 6.01 7.12 0.62
CA VAL A 14 5.95 8.47 0.01
C VAL A 14 5.48 8.37 -1.44
N PHE A 15 6.00 7.39 -2.19
CA PHE A 15 5.57 7.14 -3.56
C PHE A 15 4.06 6.85 -3.62
N LEU A 16 3.54 6.03 -2.71
CA LEU A 16 2.12 5.69 -2.68
C LEU A 16 1.23 6.87 -2.32
N VAL A 17 1.70 7.81 -1.52
CA VAL A 17 0.97 9.07 -1.27
C VAL A 17 0.81 9.84 -2.58
N GLY A 18 1.84 9.88 -3.41
CA GLY A 18 1.76 10.47 -4.75
C GLY A 18 0.76 9.75 -5.64
N VAL A 19 0.77 8.42 -5.63
CA VAL A 19 -0.20 7.60 -6.38
C VAL A 19 -1.63 7.88 -5.90
N TYR A 20 -1.84 7.97 -4.59
CA TYR A 20 -3.14 8.32 -4.02
C TYR A 20 -3.64 9.66 -4.57
N ARG A 21 -2.78 10.66 -4.58
CA ARG A 21 -3.15 12.00 -5.06
C ARG A 21 -3.51 11.96 -6.53
N ASP A 22 -2.73 11.27 -7.36
CA ASP A 22 -2.99 11.15 -8.79
C ASP A 22 -4.29 10.39 -9.05
N ALA A 23 -4.53 9.30 -8.33
CA ALA A 23 -5.75 8.52 -8.46
C ALA A 23 -6.97 9.35 -8.06
N LYS A 24 -6.89 10.06 -6.95
CA LYS A 24 -7.97 10.93 -6.45
C LYS A 24 -8.32 12.03 -7.43
N ASN A 25 -7.31 12.59 -8.10
CA ASN A 25 -7.49 13.68 -9.06
C ASN A 25 -7.83 13.21 -10.47
N GLY A 26 -7.83 11.89 -10.70
CA GLY A 26 -8.10 11.32 -12.02
C GLY A 26 -6.94 11.49 -13.00
N THR A 27 -5.72 11.67 -12.50
CA THR A 27 -4.52 11.91 -13.31
C THR A 27 -3.56 10.73 -13.33
N LEU A 28 -3.93 9.59 -12.71
CA LEU A 28 -3.10 8.39 -12.74
C LEU A 28 -3.15 7.77 -14.13
N PRO A 29 -2.03 7.69 -14.87
CA PRO A 29 -2.06 7.18 -16.24
C PRO A 29 -2.41 5.69 -16.30
N LEU A 30 -3.22 5.31 -17.29
CA LEU A 30 -3.59 3.92 -17.55
C LEU A 30 -2.35 3.04 -17.79
N GLN A 31 -1.33 3.60 -18.41
CA GLN A 31 -0.11 2.88 -18.76
C GLN A 31 0.91 2.84 -17.64
N ASN A 32 0.58 3.42 -16.49
CA ASN A 32 1.48 3.40 -15.35
C ASN A 32 1.65 1.96 -14.84
N SER A 33 2.81 1.66 -14.27
CA SER A 33 3.08 0.36 -13.67
C SER A 33 2.35 0.17 -12.35
N VAL A 34 1.77 1.23 -11.78
CA VAL A 34 1.08 1.22 -10.49
C VAL A 34 -0.41 1.46 -10.70
N GLY A 35 -1.22 0.73 -9.96
CA GLY A 35 -2.67 0.88 -9.99
C GLY A 35 -3.38 -0.44 -9.76
N ILE A 36 -4.70 -0.39 -9.74
CA ILE A 36 -5.56 -1.57 -9.61
C ILE A 36 -5.77 -2.13 -11.01
N LYS A 37 -5.02 -3.18 -11.35
CA LYS A 37 -4.95 -3.70 -12.71
C LYS A 37 -5.71 -5.01 -12.85
N THR A 38 -6.90 -4.93 -13.41
CA THR A 38 -7.65 -6.10 -13.87
C THR A 38 -8.07 -5.85 -15.32
N PRO A 39 -8.44 -6.88 -16.09
CA PRO A 39 -8.92 -6.64 -17.45
C PRO A 39 -10.08 -5.65 -17.51
N ALA A 40 -10.98 -5.67 -16.51
CA ALA A 40 -12.11 -4.75 -16.47
C ALA A 40 -11.68 -3.31 -16.17
N THR A 41 -10.75 -3.10 -15.21
CA THR A 41 -10.29 -1.75 -14.87
C THR A 41 -9.47 -1.12 -16.00
N MET A 42 -8.82 -1.92 -16.81
CA MET A 42 -7.97 -1.48 -17.91
C MET A 42 -8.69 -1.40 -19.24
N SER A 43 -10.01 -1.64 -19.27
CA SER A 43 -10.77 -1.71 -20.53
C SER A 43 -10.94 -0.38 -21.22
N SER A 44 -10.88 0.75 -20.50
CA SER A 44 -10.87 2.10 -21.07
C SER A 44 -10.28 3.09 -20.07
N GLU A 45 -9.85 4.25 -20.55
CA GLU A 45 -9.37 5.32 -19.68
C GLU A 45 -10.46 5.83 -18.74
N ASP A 46 -11.70 5.92 -19.21
CA ASP A 46 -12.83 6.38 -18.39
C ASP A 46 -13.06 5.45 -17.21
N ILE A 47 -13.06 4.13 -17.45
CA ILE A 47 -13.22 3.14 -16.40
C ILE A 47 -12.03 3.20 -15.44
N TRP A 48 -10.81 3.26 -15.96
CA TRP A 48 -9.60 3.37 -15.17
C TRP A 48 -9.68 4.57 -14.22
N ASN A 49 -9.98 5.75 -14.74
CA ASN A 49 -10.05 6.96 -13.95
C ASN A 49 -11.18 6.90 -12.92
N ARG A 50 -12.35 6.41 -13.29
CA ARG A 50 -13.49 6.28 -12.38
C ARG A 50 -13.16 5.36 -11.22
N ILE A 51 -12.59 4.20 -11.51
CA ILE A 51 -12.27 3.20 -10.49
C ILE A 51 -11.15 3.70 -9.59
N HIS A 52 -10.11 4.31 -10.14
CA HIS A 52 -9.00 4.80 -9.33
C HIS A 52 -9.41 6.00 -8.47
N LYS A 53 -10.33 6.84 -8.91
CA LYS A 53 -10.92 7.87 -8.07
C LYS A 53 -11.71 7.26 -6.91
N GLN A 54 -12.55 6.27 -7.21
CA GLN A 54 -13.41 5.64 -6.21
C GLN A 54 -12.60 4.91 -5.14
N TYR A 55 -11.52 4.23 -5.54
CA TYR A 55 -10.71 3.41 -4.64
C TYR A 55 -9.36 4.05 -4.31
N ALA A 56 -9.18 5.33 -4.60
CA ALA A 56 -7.94 6.05 -4.28
C ALA A 56 -7.51 5.88 -2.81
N PRO A 57 -8.40 5.87 -1.81
CA PRO A 57 -7.98 5.70 -0.42
C PRO A 57 -7.15 4.46 -0.13
N ILE A 58 -7.20 3.40 -0.97
CA ILE A 58 -6.37 2.21 -0.72
C ILE A 58 -4.87 2.54 -0.80
N PHE A 59 -4.48 3.45 -1.68
CA PHE A 59 -3.09 3.85 -1.80
C PHE A 59 -2.62 4.59 -0.54
N LEU A 60 -3.51 5.38 0.05
CA LEU A 60 -3.23 6.05 1.32
C LEU A 60 -3.14 5.05 2.47
N VAL A 61 -4.04 4.06 2.50
CA VAL A 61 -3.99 2.98 3.49
C VAL A 61 -2.67 2.22 3.38
N ASP A 62 -2.24 1.89 2.16
CA ASP A 62 -0.97 1.21 1.93
C ASP A 62 0.21 2.06 2.38
N ALA A 63 0.19 3.36 2.08
CA ALA A 63 1.24 4.28 2.52
C ALA A 63 1.30 4.34 4.06
N CYS A 64 0.17 4.47 4.71
CA CYS A 64 0.10 4.50 6.17
C CYS A 64 0.58 3.18 6.78
N ALA A 65 0.23 2.05 6.17
CA ALA A 65 0.70 0.73 6.62
C ALA A 65 2.23 0.63 6.52
N LEU A 66 2.82 1.13 5.43
CA LEU A 66 4.28 1.12 5.27
C LEU A 66 4.98 2.02 6.27
N PHE A 67 4.42 3.20 6.57
CA PHE A 67 4.98 4.08 7.61
C PHE A 67 4.86 3.43 8.99
N LEU A 68 3.76 2.73 9.26
CA LEU A 68 3.58 1.99 10.51
C LEU A 68 4.59 0.85 10.61
N ILE A 69 4.83 0.12 9.53
CA ILE A 69 5.85 -0.94 9.47
C ILE A 69 7.23 -0.37 9.79
N ALA A 70 7.59 0.76 9.19
CA ALA A 70 8.85 1.43 9.46
C ALA A 70 8.97 1.79 10.94
N LEU A 71 7.92 2.34 11.52
CA LEU A 71 7.88 2.70 12.94
C LEU A 71 8.00 1.48 13.84
N GLU A 72 7.28 0.40 13.51
CA GLU A 72 7.35 -0.86 14.27
C GLU A 72 8.78 -1.43 14.28
N ILE A 73 9.47 -1.38 13.15
CA ILE A 73 10.85 -1.84 13.04
C ILE A 73 11.78 -0.97 13.90
N ILE A 74 11.62 0.34 13.84
CA ILE A 74 12.43 1.28 14.63
C ILE A 74 12.22 1.05 16.10
N ILE A 75 10.98 0.99 16.55
CA ILE A 75 10.65 0.79 17.97
C ILE A 75 11.13 -0.59 18.45
N GLY A 76 10.84 -1.64 17.69
CA GLY A 76 11.25 -2.99 18.03
C GLY A 76 12.76 -3.14 18.15
N GLY A 77 13.49 -2.55 17.19
CA GLY A 77 14.95 -2.55 17.21
C GLY A 77 15.52 -1.75 18.38
N ALA A 78 14.93 -0.58 18.67
CA ALA A 78 15.38 0.25 19.79
C ALA A 78 15.15 -0.43 21.14
N MET A 79 14.01 -1.11 21.30
CA MET A 79 13.69 -1.84 22.54
C MET A 79 14.68 -2.98 22.80
N GLU A 80 15.10 -3.67 21.75
CA GLU A 80 16.08 -4.77 21.85
C GLU A 80 17.53 -4.26 21.81
N LYS A 81 17.72 -2.96 21.56
CA LYS A 81 19.05 -2.37 21.35
C LYS A 81 19.82 -3.03 20.21
N ASN A 82 19.13 -3.76 19.34
CA ASN A 82 19.71 -4.43 18.20
C ASN A 82 18.61 -4.64 17.14
N PHE A 83 18.68 -3.90 16.03
CA PHE A 83 17.69 -3.95 14.98
C PHE A 83 17.60 -5.30 14.26
N ASN A 84 18.58 -6.17 14.44
CA ASN A 84 18.57 -7.50 13.84
C ASN A 84 17.91 -8.56 14.73
N ASN A 85 17.55 -8.21 15.97
CA ASN A 85 17.01 -9.13 16.93
C ASN A 85 15.78 -8.53 17.62
N MET A 86 14.72 -8.39 16.86
CA MET A 86 13.46 -7.82 17.35
C MET A 86 12.77 -8.77 18.32
N ALA A 87 12.07 -8.21 19.30
CA ALA A 87 11.23 -8.99 20.21
C ALA A 87 10.14 -9.74 19.45
N SER A 88 9.70 -10.89 19.96
CA SER A 88 8.65 -11.70 19.35
C SER A 88 7.35 -10.92 19.16
N GLU A 89 6.99 -10.07 20.12
CA GLU A 89 5.80 -9.22 20.06
C GLU A 89 5.88 -8.24 18.90
N ALA A 90 7.06 -7.65 18.67
CA ALA A 90 7.27 -6.72 17.55
C ALA A 90 7.16 -7.45 16.21
N LEU A 91 7.69 -8.66 16.11
CA LEU A 91 7.56 -9.48 14.91
C LEU A 91 6.11 -9.87 14.66
N ILE A 92 5.37 -10.22 15.68
CA ILE A 92 3.94 -10.54 15.55
C ILE A 92 3.17 -9.32 15.06
N ALA A 93 3.43 -8.15 15.62
CA ALA A 93 2.79 -6.91 15.19
C ALA A 93 3.10 -6.61 13.71
N LEU A 94 4.35 -6.79 13.30
CA LEU A 94 4.78 -6.56 11.93
C LEU A 94 4.06 -7.50 10.96
N VAL A 95 4.03 -8.79 11.27
CA VAL A 95 3.34 -9.79 10.45
C VAL A 95 1.84 -9.50 10.39
N ALA A 96 1.22 -9.13 11.51
CA ALA A 96 -0.20 -8.78 11.55
C ALA A 96 -0.50 -7.58 10.64
N THR A 97 0.34 -6.55 10.67
CA THR A 97 0.19 -5.37 9.80
C THR A 97 0.26 -5.78 8.32
N LEU A 98 1.24 -6.61 7.96
CA LEU A 98 1.38 -7.10 6.58
C LEU A 98 0.16 -7.91 6.13
N VAL A 99 -0.34 -8.81 6.99
CA VAL A 99 -1.52 -9.63 6.66
C VAL A 99 -2.74 -8.75 6.44
N VAL A 100 -2.99 -7.78 7.32
CA VAL A 100 -4.13 -6.86 7.17
C VAL A 100 -4.00 -6.05 5.89
N MET A 101 -2.80 -5.56 5.58
CA MET A 101 -2.55 -4.81 4.36
C MET A 101 -2.85 -5.64 3.11
N VAL A 102 -2.37 -6.88 3.05
CA VAL A 102 -2.61 -7.77 1.91
C VAL A 102 -4.10 -8.07 1.77
N LEU A 103 -4.80 -8.38 2.86
CA LEU A 103 -6.23 -8.67 2.82
C LEU A 103 -7.03 -7.46 2.35
N ALA A 104 -6.71 -6.26 2.83
CA ALA A 104 -7.37 -5.03 2.41
C ALA A 104 -7.21 -4.80 0.92
N ASN A 105 -6.00 -4.99 0.40
CA ASN A 105 -5.73 -4.84 -1.03
C ASN A 105 -6.48 -5.86 -1.88
N LEU A 106 -6.54 -7.13 -1.44
CA LEU A 106 -7.29 -8.17 -2.15
C LEU A 106 -8.77 -7.83 -2.23
N VAL A 107 -9.36 -7.36 -1.12
CA VAL A 107 -10.76 -6.94 -1.10
C VAL A 107 -10.99 -5.79 -2.07
N VAL A 108 -10.12 -4.79 -2.06
CA VAL A 108 -10.24 -3.63 -2.96
C VAL A 108 -10.14 -4.06 -4.41
N VAL A 109 -9.21 -4.94 -4.76
CA VAL A 109 -9.07 -5.43 -6.14
C VAL A 109 -10.35 -6.11 -6.61
N VAL A 110 -10.96 -6.95 -5.79
CA VAL A 110 -12.21 -7.64 -6.12
C VAL A 110 -13.34 -6.63 -6.29
N LEU A 111 -13.49 -5.68 -5.36
CA LEU A 111 -14.54 -4.68 -5.44
C LEU A 111 -14.36 -3.75 -6.64
N ALA A 112 -13.12 -3.35 -6.92
CA ALA A 112 -12.80 -2.49 -8.06
C ALA A 112 -13.12 -3.20 -9.38
N ASP A 113 -12.75 -4.46 -9.50
CA ASP A 113 -13.05 -5.26 -10.68
C ASP A 113 -14.56 -5.37 -10.90
N ARG A 114 -15.32 -5.63 -9.85
CA ARG A 114 -16.79 -5.69 -9.93
C ARG A 114 -17.38 -4.35 -10.35
N SER A 115 -16.91 -3.25 -9.76
CA SER A 115 -17.37 -1.91 -10.12
C SER A 115 -17.03 -1.57 -11.56
N ALA A 116 -15.89 -1.99 -12.06
CA ALA A 116 -15.47 -1.74 -13.45
C ALA A 116 -16.35 -2.48 -14.45
N ARG A 117 -16.92 -3.61 -14.06
CA ARG A 117 -17.79 -4.42 -14.93
C ARG A 117 -19.23 -3.88 -15.03
N LYS A 118 -19.59 -2.97 -14.14
CA LYS A 118 -20.90 -2.30 -14.19
C LYS A 118 -20.84 -1.14 -15.19
#